data_e97220d98d29a90791369ce6d19a1ec8
#
_entry.id   e97220d98d29a90791369ce6d19a1ec8
#
_cell.length_a   1.000
_cell.length_b   1.000
_cell.length_c   1.000
_cell.angle_alpha   90.00
_cell.angle_beta   90.00
_cell.angle_gamma   90.00
#
_symmetry.space_group_name_H-M   'P 1'
#
loop_
_entity.id
_entity.type
_entity.pdbx_description
1 polymer ?
#
loop_
_entity_poly.entity_id
_entity_poly.type
_entity_poly.pdbx_seq_one_letter_code
_entity_poly.pdbx_strand_id
1 'polypeptide(L)'
;MKKLILQGIRKTLIQIGSATKVELSEKLNISFPTISKFLAEMEKDGELLLVGLDESSGGRRAKRYRYNPEYMLGLAIFLERTETHYIVFNCLGEEKEVGRTSSFLVEEDLTLLKHFVEGILKKFPKISSIAIGVPGSVADGEIFFIPGYEHFQNVDLKGYMENTFDMPVIVENDMNAAVFGYHHMKEEKKSNSLVYLYSGQNGPGAGIIVNGTVVQGSTNFSGEISFVPQYDDRNFGQSLESDKEDEIDAISRLVASFVAIINPHTFIFSEEEVNQSMMNEIGKRSSHYIPKEHLPAFKRSNWKQDYLFGLQSLGLEQMIQE
;
A
#
# COMPACT_ATOMS: atom_id res chain seq x y z
N MET A 1 -24.86 -11.55 -4.21
CA MET A 1 -24.66 -12.80 -3.43
C MET A 1 -23.58 -13.72 -4.00
N LYS A 2 -23.61 -14.08 -5.33
CA LYS A 2 -22.54 -14.92 -5.96
C LYS A 2 -21.15 -14.33 -5.73
N LYS A 3 -20.95 -13.04 -6.06
CA LYS A 3 -19.67 -12.31 -5.92
C LYS A 3 -19.13 -12.38 -4.47
N LEU A 4 -19.95 -12.12 -3.47
CA LEU A 4 -19.53 -12.19 -2.06
C LEU A 4 -19.07 -13.58 -1.61
N ILE A 5 -19.69 -14.63 -2.12
CA ILE A 5 -19.30 -16.02 -1.80
C ILE A 5 -17.93 -16.33 -2.43
N LEU A 6 -17.72 -15.96 -3.70
CA LEU A 6 -16.46 -16.17 -4.39
C LEU A 6 -15.33 -15.39 -3.69
N GLN A 7 -15.55 -14.12 -3.35
CA GLN A 7 -14.61 -13.31 -2.58
C GLN A 7 -14.26 -13.95 -1.23
N GLY A 8 -15.26 -14.47 -0.51
CA GLY A 8 -15.06 -15.17 0.76
C GLY A 8 -14.18 -16.42 0.59
N ILE A 9 -14.44 -17.24 -0.44
CA ILE A 9 -13.66 -18.44 -0.74
C ILE A 9 -12.19 -18.05 -1.09
N ARG A 10 -12.00 -17.08 -2.00
CA ARG A 10 -10.68 -16.58 -2.41
C ARG A 10 -9.87 -16.11 -1.20
N LYS A 11 -10.44 -15.16 -0.45
CA LYS A 11 -9.79 -14.60 0.74
C LYS A 11 -9.42 -15.67 1.76
N THR A 12 -10.34 -16.60 2.03
CA THR A 12 -10.09 -17.70 2.98
C THR A 12 -8.95 -18.59 2.50
N LEU A 13 -8.98 -19.04 1.24
CA LEU A 13 -7.94 -19.93 0.70
C LEU A 13 -6.56 -19.28 0.64
N ILE A 14 -6.50 -17.98 0.30
CA ILE A 14 -5.26 -17.21 0.30
C ILE A 14 -4.71 -17.09 1.74
N GLN A 15 -5.57 -16.80 2.72
CA GLN A 15 -5.14 -16.63 4.12
C GLN A 15 -4.66 -17.92 4.80
N ILE A 16 -5.35 -19.06 4.56
CA ILE A 16 -5.04 -20.32 5.25
C ILE A 16 -4.24 -21.31 4.39
N GLY A 17 -3.94 -20.94 3.14
CA GLY A 17 -3.16 -21.71 2.19
C GLY A 17 -3.95 -22.82 1.50
N SER A 18 -4.73 -23.62 2.23
CA SER A 18 -5.57 -24.68 1.65
C SER A 18 -6.73 -25.08 2.57
N ALA A 19 -7.82 -25.59 1.97
CA ALA A 19 -8.98 -26.05 2.72
C ALA A 19 -9.75 -27.15 1.98
N THR A 20 -10.50 -27.93 2.75
CA THR A 20 -11.56 -28.83 2.26
C THR A 20 -12.88 -28.07 2.10
N LYS A 21 -13.85 -28.69 1.41
CA LYS A 21 -15.21 -28.14 1.28
C LYS A 21 -15.91 -27.94 2.64
N VAL A 22 -15.67 -28.83 3.59
CA VAL A 22 -16.24 -28.76 4.94
C VAL A 22 -15.67 -27.56 5.69
N GLU A 23 -14.35 -27.44 5.74
CA GLU A 23 -13.67 -26.32 6.40
C GLU A 23 -14.10 -24.94 5.85
N LEU A 24 -14.28 -24.84 4.52
CA LEU A 24 -14.78 -23.60 3.90
C LEU A 24 -16.25 -23.34 4.24
N SER A 25 -17.10 -24.39 4.28
CA SER A 25 -18.51 -24.29 4.68
C SER A 25 -18.63 -23.74 6.11
N GLU A 26 -17.84 -24.28 7.03
CA GLU A 26 -17.81 -23.87 8.44
C GLU A 26 -17.25 -22.44 8.61
N LYS A 27 -16.08 -22.16 8.03
CA LYS A 27 -15.43 -20.83 8.17
C LYS A 27 -16.26 -19.68 7.59
N LEU A 28 -16.94 -19.92 6.47
CA LEU A 28 -17.74 -18.91 5.79
C LEU A 28 -19.20 -18.88 6.25
N ASN A 29 -19.61 -19.85 7.07
CA ASN A 29 -21.01 -20.07 7.46
C ASN A 29 -21.95 -20.17 6.26
N ILE A 30 -21.53 -20.92 5.22
CA ILE A 30 -22.25 -21.13 3.97
C ILE A 30 -22.53 -22.65 3.82
N SER A 31 -23.70 -23.01 3.33
CA SER A 31 -24.08 -24.41 3.20
C SER A 31 -23.11 -25.21 2.32
N PHE A 32 -22.82 -26.45 2.71
CA PHE A 32 -21.94 -27.37 1.96
C PHE A 32 -22.34 -27.55 0.47
N PRO A 33 -23.62 -27.66 0.09
CA PRO A 33 -24.00 -27.73 -1.33
C PRO A 33 -23.60 -26.47 -2.10
N THR A 34 -23.76 -25.30 -1.49
CA THR A 34 -23.40 -24.01 -2.08
C THR A 34 -21.89 -23.92 -2.29
N ILE A 35 -21.08 -24.19 -1.25
CA ILE A 35 -19.62 -24.25 -1.35
C ILE A 35 -19.19 -25.26 -2.43
N SER A 36 -19.80 -26.47 -2.43
CA SER A 36 -19.47 -27.51 -3.42
C SER A 36 -19.70 -27.06 -4.86
N LYS A 37 -20.76 -26.29 -5.12
CA LYS A 37 -21.07 -25.74 -6.45
C LYS A 37 -19.99 -24.74 -6.87
N PHE A 38 -19.69 -23.76 -6.04
CA PHE A 38 -18.70 -22.72 -6.38
C PHE A 38 -17.29 -23.29 -6.52
N LEU A 39 -16.87 -24.20 -5.65
CA LEU A 39 -15.55 -24.84 -5.80
C LEU A 39 -15.44 -25.66 -7.07
N ALA A 40 -16.53 -26.29 -7.53
CA ALA A 40 -16.54 -27.02 -8.80
C ALA A 40 -16.42 -26.06 -10.01
N GLU A 41 -17.08 -24.90 -9.97
CA GLU A 41 -16.92 -23.84 -10.99
C GLU A 41 -15.47 -23.35 -10.99
N MET A 42 -14.90 -22.94 -9.84
CA MET A 42 -13.54 -22.43 -9.71
C MET A 42 -12.47 -23.48 -10.09
N GLU A 43 -12.67 -24.77 -9.75
CA GLU A 43 -11.78 -25.88 -10.15
C GLU A 43 -11.78 -26.05 -11.68
N LYS A 44 -12.96 -25.99 -12.31
CA LYS A 44 -13.10 -26.07 -13.78
C LYS A 44 -12.43 -24.91 -14.51
N ASP A 45 -12.50 -23.71 -13.94
CA ASP A 45 -11.93 -22.49 -14.52
C ASP A 45 -10.40 -22.38 -14.25
N GLY A 46 -9.83 -23.33 -13.51
CA GLY A 46 -8.41 -23.35 -13.17
C GLY A 46 -8.02 -22.38 -12.04
N GLU A 47 -9.00 -21.78 -11.38
CA GLU A 47 -8.81 -20.88 -10.26
C GLU A 47 -8.36 -21.63 -8.99
N LEU A 48 -8.70 -22.90 -8.87
CA LEU A 48 -8.31 -23.77 -7.76
C LEU A 48 -7.42 -24.92 -8.22
N LEU A 49 -6.46 -25.26 -7.34
CA LEU A 49 -5.61 -26.43 -7.48
C LEU A 49 -5.96 -27.46 -6.42
N LEU A 50 -6.09 -28.73 -6.84
CA LEU A 50 -6.20 -29.85 -5.93
C LEU A 50 -4.82 -30.17 -5.36
N VAL A 51 -4.63 -30.08 -4.04
CA VAL A 51 -3.33 -30.29 -3.38
C VAL A 51 -3.24 -31.62 -2.64
N GLY A 52 -4.33 -32.37 -2.54
CA GLY A 52 -4.31 -33.68 -1.91
C GLY A 52 -5.71 -34.16 -1.48
N LEU A 53 -5.68 -35.30 -0.77
CA LEU A 53 -6.81 -35.88 -0.09
C LEU A 53 -6.46 -35.97 1.38
N ASP A 54 -7.33 -35.46 2.24
CA ASP A 54 -7.13 -35.59 3.69
C ASP A 54 -7.20 -37.05 4.15
N GLU A 55 -6.57 -37.35 5.28
CA GLU A 55 -6.68 -38.67 5.88
C GLU A 55 -8.13 -38.97 6.25
N SER A 56 -8.56 -40.20 6.01
CA SER A 56 -9.94 -40.64 6.24
C SER A 56 -10.13 -41.12 7.68
N SER A 57 -11.08 -40.54 8.39
CA SER A 57 -11.54 -41.05 9.70
C SER A 57 -12.69 -42.06 9.56
N GLY A 58 -12.76 -42.85 8.45
CA GLY A 58 -13.78 -43.86 8.22
C GLY A 58 -14.74 -43.60 7.06
N GLY A 59 -14.50 -42.55 6.23
CA GLY A 59 -15.31 -42.19 5.08
C GLY A 59 -14.47 -41.94 3.81
N ARG A 60 -15.11 -41.40 2.75
CA ARG A 60 -14.38 -40.99 1.52
C ARG A 60 -13.47 -39.86 1.84
N ARG A 61 -12.17 -39.97 1.46
CA ARG A 61 -11.16 -38.91 1.63
C ARG A 61 -11.62 -37.59 1.03
N ALA A 62 -11.56 -36.51 1.81
CA ALA A 62 -11.95 -35.18 1.36
C ALA A 62 -10.87 -34.58 0.46
N LYS A 63 -11.29 -34.00 -0.67
CA LYS A 63 -10.41 -33.21 -1.53
C LYS A 63 -10.02 -31.91 -0.81
N ARG A 64 -8.73 -31.56 -0.82
CA ARG A 64 -8.19 -30.32 -0.30
C ARG A 64 -7.78 -29.41 -1.47
N TYR A 65 -8.21 -28.19 -1.42
CA TYR A 65 -7.99 -27.18 -2.47
C TYR A 65 -7.11 -26.06 -1.95
N ARG A 66 -6.29 -25.49 -2.83
CA ARG A 66 -5.64 -24.21 -2.64
C ARG A 66 -6.03 -23.26 -3.77
N TYR A 67 -5.90 -21.96 -3.53
CA TYR A 67 -6.02 -20.97 -4.60
C TYR A 67 -4.84 -21.13 -5.56
N ASN A 68 -5.10 -20.99 -6.87
CA ASN A 68 -4.03 -21.01 -7.89
C ASN A 68 -3.36 -19.63 -7.92
N PRO A 69 -2.12 -19.49 -7.44
CA PRO A 69 -1.48 -18.18 -7.38
C PRO A 69 -1.27 -17.55 -8.77
N GLU A 70 -1.20 -18.36 -9.82
CA GLU A 70 -0.99 -17.92 -11.19
C GLU A 70 -2.31 -17.73 -11.98
N TYR A 71 -3.45 -17.75 -11.30
CA TYR A 71 -4.74 -17.54 -11.95
C TYR A 71 -4.94 -16.10 -12.38
N MET A 72 -4.64 -15.17 -11.50
CA MET A 72 -4.64 -13.73 -11.72
C MET A 72 -3.30 -13.13 -11.30
N LEU A 73 -2.90 -12.08 -12.00
CA LEU A 73 -1.71 -11.28 -11.67
C LEU A 73 -2.11 -9.84 -11.40
N GLY A 74 -1.30 -9.13 -10.64
CA GLY A 74 -1.41 -7.68 -10.43
C GLY A 74 -0.19 -6.96 -10.97
N LEU A 75 -0.36 -5.69 -11.32
CA LEU A 75 0.69 -4.77 -11.68
C LEU A 75 0.71 -3.61 -10.70
N ALA A 76 1.81 -3.41 -9.98
CA ALA A 76 2.05 -2.21 -9.20
C ALA A 76 3.06 -1.33 -9.92
N ILE A 77 2.75 -0.05 -10.05
CA ILE A 77 3.61 0.99 -10.66
C ILE A 77 3.76 2.09 -9.63
N PHE A 78 4.97 2.49 -9.34
CA PHE A 78 5.16 3.69 -8.57
C PHE A 78 5.96 4.74 -9.33
N LEU A 79 5.35 5.92 -9.42
CA LEU A 79 5.88 7.05 -10.14
C LEU A 79 6.75 7.86 -9.20
N GLU A 80 7.99 8.10 -9.61
CA GLU A 80 8.92 8.99 -8.92
C GLU A 80 9.52 10.03 -9.88
N ARG A 81 10.16 11.02 -9.30
CA ARG A 81 10.72 12.13 -10.05
C ARG A 81 11.75 11.72 -11.09
N THR A 82 12.63 10.79 -10.75
CA THR A 82 13.77 10.41 -11.59
C THR A 82 13.53 9.13 -12.37
N GLU A 83 12.71 8.24 -11.85
CA GLU A 83 12.45 6.93 -12.46
C GLU A 83 11.06 6.43 -12.08
N THR A 84 10.52 5.51 -12.87
CA THR A 84 9.31 4.75 -12.55
C THR A 84 9.71 3.31 -12.30
N HIS A 85 9.23 2.75 -11.20
CA HIS A 85 9.41 1.35 -10.87
C HIS A 85 8.11 0.57 -11.07
N TYR A 86 8.22 -0.73 -11.33
CA TYR A 86 7.05 -1.59 -11.43
C TYR A 86 7.34 -2.99 -10.93
N ILE A 87 6.28 -3.65 -10.49
CA ILE A 87 6.28 -5.08 -10.17
C ILE A 87 5.04 -5.74 -10.74
N VAL A 88 5.24 -6.89 -11.39
CA VAL A 88 4.19 -7.86 -11.67
C VAL A 88 4.24 -8.93 -10.59
N PHE A 89 3.11 -9.23 -9.98
CA PHE A 89 3.00 -10.17 -8.86
C PHE A 89 1.77 -11.06 -9.00
N ASN A 90 1.80 -12.23 -8.37
CA ASN A 90 0.65 -13.13 -8.32
C ASN A 90 -0.23 -12.87 -7.09
N CYS A 91 -1.34 -13.58 -6.95
CA CYS A 91 -2.28 -13.37 -5.85
C CYS A 91 -1.78 -13.80 -4.45
N LEU A 92 -0.57 -14.30 -4.32
CA LEU A 92 0.13 -14.47 -3.04
C LEU A 92 1.17 -13.36 -2.77
N GLY A 93 1.28 -12.38 -3.66
CA GLY A 93 2.29 -11.34 -3.57
C GLY A 93 3.69 -11.76 -4.05
N GLU A 94 3.83 -12.96 -4.65
CA GLU A 94 5.12 -13.40 -5.19
C GLU A 94 5.46 -12.66 -6.48
N GLU A 95 6.65 -12.11 -6.53
CA GLU A 95 7.15 -11.31 -7.66
C GLU A 95 7.34 -12.18 -8.91
N LYS A 96 6.82 -11.73 -10.05
CA LYS A 96 7.03 -12.34 -11.37
C LYS A 96 8.01 -11.55 -12.21
N GLU A 97 7.95 -10.25 -12.11
CA GLU A 97 8.89 -9.33 -12.74
C GLU A 97 8.99 -8.05 -11.93
N VAL A 98 10.21 -7.58 -11.76
CA VAL A 98 10.52 -6.27 -11.18
C VAL A 98 11.35 -5.50 -12.18
N GLY A 99 11.03 -4.24 -12.39
CA GLY A 99 11.77 -3.41 -13.32
C GLY A 99 11.65 -1.92 -13.02
N ARG A 100 12.40 -1.15 -13.82
CA ARG A 100 12.40 0.30 -13.78
C ARG A 100 12.54 0.87 -15.19
N THR A 101 12.04 2.08 -15.36
CA THR A 101 12.13 2.85 -16.59
C THR A 101 12.28 4.35 -16.25
N SER A 102 12.46 5.19 -17.26
CA SER A 102 12.45 6.65 -17.08
C SER A 102 11.15 7.11 -16.43
N SER A 103 11.22 8.21 -15.71
CA SER A 103 10.03 8.79 -15.06
C SER A 103 8.98 9.21 -16.08
N PHE A 104 7.73 8.81 -15.85
CA PHE A 104 6.58 9.30 -16.62
C PHE A 104 6.07 10.65 -16.11
N LEU A 105 6.51 11.11 -14.94
CA LEU A 105 6.11 12.41 -14.41
C LEU A 105 6.70 13.60 -15.17
N VAL A 106 7.77 13.39 -15.94
CA VAL A 106 8.39 14.44 -16.76
C VAL A 106 7.69 14.63 -18.12
N GLU A 107 6.76 13.75 -18.47
CA GLU A 107 6.03 13.81 -19.72
C GLU A 107 4.81 14.72 -19.60
N GLU A 108 4.43 15.35 -20.72
CA GLU A 108 3.29 16.30 -20.73
C GLU A 108 1.92 15.59 -20.73
N ASP A 109 1.88 14.29 -21.02
CA ASP A 109 0.65 13.51 -21.05
C ASP A 109 0.85 12.04 -20.61
N LEU A 110 -0.24 11.29 -20.50
CA LEU A 110 -0.26 9.90 -20.05
C LEU A 110 0.05 8.88 -21.16
N THR A 111 0.39 9.30 -22.37
CA THR A 111 0.54 8.42 -23.53
C THR A 111 1.67 7.42 -23.37
N LEU A 112 2.82 7.86 -22.85
CA LEU A 112 3.96 6.96 -22.61
C LEU A 112 3.67 5.95 -21.49
N LEU A 113 3.03 6.39 -20.40
CA LEU A 113 2.59 5.49 -19.32
C LEU A 113 1.60 4.43 -19.87
N LYS A 114 0.64 4.85 -20.70
CA LYS A 114 -0.29 3.93 -21.38
C LYS A 114 0.45 2.89 -22.22
N HIS A 115 1.35 3.31 -23.11
CA HIS A 115 2.12 2.39 -23.98
C HIS A 115 2.99 1.43 -23.16
N PHE A 116 3.56 1.90 -22.07
CA PHE A 116 4.32 1.07 -21.14
C PHE A 116 3.43 -0.02 -20.53
N VAL A 117 2.27 0.35 -20.00
CA VAL A 117 1.30 -0.60 -19.42
C VAL A 117 0.83 -1.60 -20.50
N GLU A 118 0.50 -1.15 -21.71
CA GLU A 118 0.15 -2.03 -22.85
C GLU A 118 1.24 -3.08 -23.12
N GLY A 119 2.51 -2.68 -23.04
CA GLY A 119 3.65 -3.59 -23.19
C GLY A 119 3.69 -4.68 -22.12
N ILE A 120 3.47 -4.29 -20.86
CA ILE A 120 3.42 -5.23 -19.74
C ILE A 120 2.22 -6.18 -19.85
N LEU A 121 1.03 -5.65 -20.18
CA LEU A 121 -0.18 -6.47 -20.35
C LEU A 121 -0.06 -7.50 -21.49
N LYS A 122 0.62 -7.15 -22.58
CA LYS A 122 0.94 -8.11 -23.65
C LYS A 122 1.84 -9.24 -23.19
N LYS A 123 2.80 -8.94 -22.31
CA LYS A 123 3.72 -9.93 -21.73
C LYS A 123 3.04 -10.79 -20.65
N PHE A 124 2.15 -10.19 -19.86
CA PHE A 124 1.44 -10.81 -18.76
C PHE A 124 -0.08 -10.66 -18.92
N PRO A 125 -0.71 -11.44 -19.80
CA PRO A 125 -2.15 -11.27 -20.15
C PRO A 125 -3.12 -11.67 -19.00
N LYS A 126 -2.61 -12.19 -17.90
CA LYS A 126 -3.40 -12.52 -16.71
C LYS A 126 -3.45 -11.39 -15.67
N ILE A 127 -2.84 -10.24 -15.96
CA ILE A 127 -2.99 -9.08 -15.10
C ILE A 127 -4.46 -8.65 -15.10
N SER A 128 -5.05 -8.56 -13.92
CA SER A 128 -6.45 -8.24 -13.68
C SER A 128 -6.65 -7.02 -12.78
N SER A 129 -5.58 -6.43 -12.27
CA SER A 129 -5.62 -5.17 -11.52
C SER A 129 -4.33 -4.39 -11.67
N ILE A 130 -4.43 -3.06 -11.58
CA ILE A 130 -3.29 -2.14 -11.60
C ILE A 130 -3.36 -1.27 -10.34
N ALA A 131 -2.24 -1.16 -9.62
CA ALA A 131 -2.06 -0.22 -8.52
C ALA A 131 -0.98 0.79 -8.91
N ILE A 132 -1.30 2.09 -8.88
CA ILE A 132 -0.38 3.16 -9.23
C ILE A 132 -0.18 4.05 -8.02
N GLY A 133 1.07 4.21 -7.62
CA GLY A 133 1.46 5.16 -6.58
C GLY A 133 1.99 6.45 -7.18
N VAL A 134 1.60 7.56 -6.60
CA VAL A 134 2.01 8.90 -7.06
C VAL A 134 2.56 9.74 -5.90
N PRO A 135 3.59 10.57 -6.12
CA PRO A 135 4.16 11.41 -5.08
C PRO A 135 3.36 12.72 -4.93
N GLY A 136 2.13 12.61 -4.49
CA GLY A 136 1.24 13.77 -4.34
C GLY A 136 -0.15 13.42 -3.84
N SER A 137 -1.00 14.43 -3.69
CA SER A 137 -2.33 14.28 -3.13
C SER A 137 -3.29 13.63 -4.13
N VAL A 138 -3.95 12.55 -3.72
CA VAL A 138 -4.92 11.78 -4.52
C VAL A 138 -6.25 11.67 -3.80
N ALA A 139 -7.36 11.85 -4.51
CA ALA A 139 -8.70 11.55 -4.03
C ALA A 139 -9.49 10.77 -5.08
N ASP A 140 -10.03 9.63 -4.68
CA ASP A 140 -10.83 8.76 -5.55
C ASP A 140 -10.15 8.40 -6.89
N GLY A 141 -8.81 8.49 -6.92
CA GLY A 141 -7.99 8.22 -8.10
C GLY A 141 -7.69 9.42 -9.00
N GLU A 142 -8.22 10.60 -8.65
CA GLU A 142 -7.85 11.89 -9.24
C GLU A 142 -6.64 12.47 -8.52
N ILE A 143 -5.63 12.90 -9.27
CA ILE A 143 -4.44 13.57 -8.76
C ILE A 143 -4.75 15.05 -8.65
N PHE A 144 -4.84 15.58 -7.42
CA PHE A 144 -5.07 17.02 -7.20
C PHE A 144 -3.80 17.84 -7.35
N PHE A 145 -2.69 17.30 -6.86
CA PHE A 145 -1.46 18.04 -6.77
C PHE A 145 -0.25 17.11 -6.67
N ILE A 146 0.73 17.31 -7.54
CA ILE A 146 2.07 16.76 -7.40
C ILE A 146 3.04 17.93 -7.39
N PRO A 147 3.88 18.11 -6.34
CA PRO A 147 4.82 19.21 -6.29
C PRO A 147 5.76 19.26 -7.50
N GLY A 148 5.75 20.37 -8.25
CA GLY A 148 6.61 20.55 -9.43
C GLY A 148 6.10 19.92 -10.74
N TYR A 149 4.86 19.37 -10.76
CA TYR A 149 4.27 18.74 -11.96
C TYR A 149 2.84 19.24 -12.21
N GLU A 150 2.73 20.50 -12.63
CA GLU A 150 1.44 21.19 -12.82
C GLU A 150 0.54 20.50 -13.86
N HIS A 151 1.12 19.84 -14.87
CA HIS A 151 0.37 19.12 -15.91
C HIS A 151 -0.34 17.85 -15.42
N PHE A 152 0.01 17.32 -14.23
CA PHE A 152 -0.71 16.25 -13.58
C PHE A 152 -1.80 16.74 -12.61
N GLN A 153 -1.95 18.05 -12.45
CA GLN A 153 -2.96 18.61 -11.57
C GLN A 153 -4.38 18.40 -12.14
N ASN A 154 -5.29 17.91 -11.31
CA ASN A 154 -6.68 17.57 -11.65
C ASN A 154 -6.79 16.52 -12.77
N VAL A 155 -5.87 15.55 -12.79
CA VAL A 155 -5.90 14.43 -13.73
C VAL A 155 -6.59 13.23 -13.09
N ASP A 156 -7.71 12.78 -13.68
CA ASP A 156 -8.36 11.49 -13.34
C ASP A 156 -7.54 10.32 -13.92
N LEU A 157 -6.43 10.00 -13.27
CA LEU A 157 -5.55 8.90 -13.69
C LEU A 157 -6.26 7.55 -13.59
N LYS A 158 -7.05 7.34 -12.54
CA LYS A 158 -7.81 6.11 -12.36
C LYS A 158 -8.79 5.90 -13.50
N GLY A 159 -9.68 6.86 -13.74
CA GLY A 159 -10.67 6.75 -14.81
C GLY A 159 -10.05 6.61 -16.20
N TYR A 160 -8.95 7.33 -16.46
CA TYR A 160 -8.19 7.18 -17.71
C TYR A 160 -7.69 5.75 -17.90
N MET A 161 -7.09 5.15 -16.89
CA MET A 161 -6.53 3.79 -16.96
C MET A 161 -7.64 2.72 -17.00
N GLU A 162 -8.69 2.85 -16.18
CA GLU A 162 -9.83 1.93 -16.18
C GLU A 162 -10.56 1.91 -17.53
N ASN A 163 -10.79 3.09 -18.13
CA ASN A 163 -11.40 3.20 -19.45
C ASN A 163 -10.50 2.67 -20.59
N THR A 164 -9.17 2.74 -20.39
CA THR A 164 -8.21 2.28 -21.41
C THR A 164 -8.05 0.76 -21.41
N PHE A 165 -8.03 0.15 -20.20
CA PHE A 165 -7.65 -1.26 -20.05
C PHE A 165 -8.80 -2.18 -19.63
N ASP A 166 -9.98 -1.63 -19.37
CA ASP A 166 -11.17 -2.38 -18.93
C ASP A 166 -10.87 -3.30 -17.73
N MET A 167 -10.14 -2.76 -16.75
CA MET A 167 -9.80 -3.46 -15.51
C MET A 167 -9.71 -2.49 -14.34
N PRO A 168 -9.88 -2.97 -13.10
CA PRO A 168 -9.82 -2.13 -11.91
C PRO A 168 -8.45 -1.51 -11.69
N VAL A 169 -8.45 -0.23 -11.36
CA VAL A 169 -7.23 0.55 -11.07
C VAL A 169 -7.36 1.23 -9.71
N ILE A 170 -6.30 1.16 -8.93
CA ILE A 170 -6.12 1.96 -7.72
C ILE A 170 -5.02 2.99 -7.99
N VAL A 171 -5.27 4.23 -7.62
CA VAL A 171 -4.24 5.28 -7.56
C VAL A 171 -4.18 5.76 -6.13
N GLU A 172 -2.99 5.72 -5.53
CA GLU A 172 -2.80 6.09 -4.12
C GLU A 172 -1.57 6.99 -3.96
N ASN A 173 -1.61 7.84 -2.93
CA ASN A 173 -0.47 8.63 -2.50
C ASN A 173 0.67 7.72 -2.00
N ASP A 174 1.91 8.09 -2.29
CA ASP A 174 3.12 7.34 -1.93
C ASP A 174 3.25 7.09 -0.43
N MET A 175 3.01 8.11 0.40
CA MET A 175 3.14 8.00 1.85
C MET A 175 2.01 7.19 2.49
N ASN A 176 0.78 7.29 1.93
CA ASN A 176 -0.34 6.45 2.35
C ASN A 176 -0.06 4.98 2.03
N ALA A 177 0.44 4.70 0.82
CA ALA A 177 0.82 3.34 0.44
C ALA A 177 1.98 2.82 1.31
N ALA A 178 3.00 3.64 1.61
CA ALA A 178 4.14 3.25 2.42
C ALA A 178 3.73 2.92 3.87
N VAL A 179 2.93 3.77 4.52
CA VAL A 179 2.47 3.50 5.90
C VAL A 179 1.55 2.29 5.96
N PHE A 180 0.71 2.10 4.94
CA PHE A 180 -0.16 0.92 4.80
C PHE A 180 0.69 -0.36 4.65
N GLY A 181 1.69 -0.32 3.77
CA GLY A 181 2.62 -1.43 3.56
C GLY A 181 3.40 -1.80 4.82
N TYR A 182 3.96 -0.81 5.51
CA TYR A 182 4.63 -1.03 6.79
C TYR A 182 3.70 -1.70 7.81
N HIS A 183 2.49 -1.18 7.97
CA HIS A 183 1.51 -1.71 8.93
C HIS A 183 1.17 -3.19 8.66
N HIS A 184 1.02 -3.57 7.39
CA HIS A 184 0.69 -4.94 7.00
C HIS A 184 1.89 -5.88 7.04
N MET A 185 3.07 -5.43 6.56
CA MET A 185 4.28 -6.25 6.52
C MET A 185 4.81 -6.59 7.92
N LYS A 186 4.72 -5.65 8.87
CA LYS A 186 5.21 -5.84 10.23
C LYS A 186 4.19 -6.48 11.17
N GLU A 187 3.04 -6.93 10.63
CA GLU A 187 1.95 -7.52 11.43
C GLU A 187 1.59 -6.66 12.65
N GLU A 188 1.66 -5.34 12.49
CA GLU A 188 1.29 -4.38 13.54
C GLU A 188 -0.16 -4.64 14.00
N LYS A 189 -0.41 -4.44 15.29
CA LYS A 189 -1.78 -4.62 15.80
C LYS A 189 -2.74 -3.71 15.03
N LYS A 190 -3.87 -4.24 14.60
CA LYS A 190 -4.89 -3.50 13.82
C LYS A 190 -5.34 -2.19 14.47
N SER A 191 -5.24 -2.07 15.78
CA SER A 191 -5.59 -0.86 16.53
C SER A 191 -4.45 0.13 16.70
N ASN A 192 -3.23 -0.16 16.20
CA ASN A 192 -2.11 0.74 16.37
C ASN A 192 -2.28 2.00 15.49
N SER A 193 -1.80 3.12 16.04
CA SER A 193 -1.66 4.39 15.33
C SER A 193 -0.19 4.59 14.99
N LEU A 194 0.10 4.94 13.74
CA LEU A 194 1.45 5.06 13.20
C LEU A 194 1.60 6.37 12.45
N VAL A 195 2.81 6.93 12.47
CA VAL A 195 3.22 8.02 11.57
C VAL A 195 4.49 7.58 10.85
N TYR A 196 4.48 7.65 9.54
CA TYR A 196 5.64 7.36 8.68
C TYR A 196 6.11 8.67 8.04
N LEU A 197 7.33 9.09 8.31
CA LEU A 197 7.95 10.29 7.76
C LEU A 197 8.95 9.93 6.67
N TYR A 198 8.86 10.61 5.55
CA TYR A 198 9.82 10.59 4.46
C TYR A 198 9.98 11.98 3.86
N SER A 199 11.20 12.44 3.66
CA SER A 199 11.49 13.79 3.14
C SER A 199 11.87 13.80 1.65
N GLY A 200 12.12 12.68 1.06
CA GLY A 200 12.43 12.30 -0.32
C GLY A 200 12.55 13.36 -1.42
N GLN A 201 12.63 12.89 -2.66
CA GLN A 201 12.87 13.74 -3.84
C GLN A 201 11.71 14.71 -4.17
N ASN A 202 10.51 14.41 -3.69
CA ASN A 202 9.30 15.17 -3.99
C ASN A 202 8.88 16.09 -2.83
N GLY A 203 9.74 16.24 -1.83
CA GLY A 203 9.47 17.00 -0.61
C GLY A 203 8.99 16.13 0.55
N PRO A 204 8.89 16.72 1.77
CA PRO A 204 8.51 15.97 2.95
C PRO A 204 7.03 15.63 2.98
N GLY A 205 6.73 14.35 3.19
CA GLY A 205 5.39 13.80 3.38
C GLY A 205 5.29 12.89 4.60
N ALA A 206 4.08 12.66 5.08
CA ALA A 206 3.80 11.69 6.14
C ALA A 206 2.61 10.81 5.82
N GLY A 207 2.79 9.50 5.94
CA GLY A 207 1.68 8.55 6.00
C GLY A 207 1.18 8.41 7.44
N ILE A 208 -0.12 8.46 7.65
CA ILE A 208 -0.73 8.47 8.98
C ILE A 208 -1.76 7.35 9.09
N ILE A 209 -1.62 6.50 10.09
CA ILE A 209 -2.64 5.53 10.47
C ILE A 209 -3.14 5.85 11.87
N VAL A 210 -4.46 5.92 12.04
CA VAL A 210 -5.11 6.04 13.35
C VAL A 210 -6.07 4.86 13.54
N ASN A 211 -5.85 4.09 14.61
CA ASN A 211 -6.62 2.90 14.92
C ASN A 211 -6.73 1.93 13.72
N GLY A 212 -5.62 1.73 13.01
CA GLY A 212 -5.53 0.81 11.87
C GLY A 212 -6.11 1.32 10.55
N THR A 213 -6.53 2.59 10.48
CA THR A 213 -7.09 3.20 9.26
C THR A 213 -6.20 4.34 8.79
N VAL A 214 -5.88 4.37 7.50
CA VAL A 214 -5.14 5.47 6.87
C VAL A 214 -5.96 6.75 6.95
N VAL A 215 -5.32 7.83 7.36
CA VAL A 215 -5.95 9.15 7.51
C VAL A 215 -5.70 9.96 6.26
N GLN A 216 -6.73 10.12 5.44
CA GLN A 216 -6.68 10.95 4.22
C GLN A 216 -7.14 12.40 4.45
N GLY A 217 -7.99 12.61 5.46
CA GLY A 217 -8.62 13.91 5.71
C GLY A 217 -9.80 14.21 4.77
N SER A 218 -10.48 15.34 4.97
CA SER A 218 -11.67 15.70 4.19
C SER A 218 -11.39 16.14 2.75
N THR A 219 -10.14 16.54 2.47
CA THR A 219 -9.68 17.03 1.15
C THR A 219 -8.44 16.26 0.68
N ASN A 220 -8.16 15.10 1.28
CA ASN A 220 -6.97 14.27 1.01
C ASN A 220 -5.63 15.03 1.17
N PHE A 221 -5.61 16.02 2.05
CA PHE A 221 -4.43 16.85 2.35
C PHE A 221 -3.70 16.40 3.64
N SER A 222 -4.19 15.34 4.28
CA SER A 222 -3.54 14.79 5.48
C SER A 222 -2.19 14.20 5.11
N GLY A 223 -1.16 14.56 5.86
CA GLY A 223 0.20 14.11 5.58
C GLY A 223 1.06 15.09 4.78
N GLU A 224 0.49 16.17 4.24
CA GLU A 224 1.23 17.27 3.57
C GLU A 224 1.98 18.13 4.60
N ILE A 225 2.93 17.51 5.28
CA ILE A 225 3.64 18.10 6.43
C ILE A 225 4.58 19.24 6.07
N SER A 226 4.97 19.37 4.81
CA SER A 226 5.75 20.53 4.33
C SER A 226 5.09 21.86 4.70
N PHE A 227 3.77 21.92 4.79
CA PHE A 227 3.00 23.10 5.14
C PHE A 227 2.84 23.34 6.65
N VAL A 228 3.31 22.43 7.52
CA VAL A 228 3.18 22.61 8.96
C VAL A 228 4.02 23.80 9.44
N PRO A 229 3.43 24.83 10.07
CA PRO A 229 4.20 25.95 10.63
C PRO A 229 5.16 25.45 11.70
N GLN A 230 6.43 25.82 11.62
CA GLN A 230 7.45 25.38 12.57
C GLN A 230 7.98 26.53 13.42
N TYR A 231 8.22 27.66 12.77
CA TYR A 231 8.74 28.88 13.37
C TYR A 231 7.89 30.06 12.87
N ASP A 232 8.13 31.25 13.39
CA ASP A 232 7.37 32.45 13.05
C ASP A 232 7.48 32.83 11.56
N ASP A 233 8.57 32.44 10.90
CA ASP A 233 8.93 32.84 9.54
C ASP A 233 9.02 31.67 8.53
N ARG A 234 8.89 30.42 8.97
CA ARG A 234 9.06 29.24 8.08
C ARG A 234 8.20 28.04 8.49
N ASN A 235 7.85 27.24 7.48
CA ASN A 235 7.18 25.96 7.63
C ASN A 235 8.19 24.80 7.75
N PHE A 236 7.66 23.56 7.92
CA PHE A 236 8.50 22.37 8.07
C PHE A 236 9.36 22.12 6.82
N GLY A 237 8.81 22.23 5.60
CA GLY A 237 9.57 22.04 4.37
C GLY A 237 10.77 23.00 4.26
N GLN A 238 10.55 24.26 4.52
CA GLN A 238 11.61 25.27 4.54
C GLN A 238 12.66 25.05 5.65
N SER A 239 12.24 24.47 6.76
CA SER A 239 13.15 24.17 7.88
C SER A 239 14.11 23.02 7.58
N LEU A 240 13.75 22.08 6.69
CA LEU A 240 14.63 20.99 6.26
C LEU A 240 15.73 21.44 5.30
N GLU A 241 15.60 22.61 4.66
CA GLU A 241 16.61 23.20 3.78
C GLU A 241 17.73 23.92 4.55
N SER A 242 17.60 24.00 5.88
CA SER A 242 18.54 24.63 6.79
C SER A 242 19.73 23.72 7.15
N ASP A 243 20.51 24.09 8.15
CA ASP A 243 21.55 23.20 8.64
C ASP A 243 20.99 21.98 9.39
N LYS A 244 21.86 21.00 9.63
CA LYS A 244 21.47 19.71 10.24
C LYS A 244 20.91 19.86 11.66
N GLU A 245 21.28 20.90 12.38
CA GLU A 245 20.79 21.14 13.74
C GLU A 245 19.35 21.65 13.72
N ASP A 246 19.06 22.56 12.81
CA ASP A 246 17.71 23.06 12.54
C ASP A 246 16.80 21.94 12.00
N GLU A 247 17.31 21.08 11.11
CA GLU A 247 16.59 19.90 10.60
C GLU A 247 16.15 18.97 11.74
N ILE A 248 17.07 18.62 12.66
CA ILE A 248 16.75 17.77 13.81
C ILE A 248 15.72 18.44 14.75
N ASP A 249 15.83 19.76 14.97
CA ASP A 249 14.87 20.49 15.79
C ASP A 249 13.48 20.53 15.12
N ALA A 250 13.40 20.81 13.83
CA ALA A 250 12.17 20.82 13.07
C ALA A 250 11.45 19.44 13.10
N ILE A 251 12.20 18.36 12.88
CA ILE A 251 11.65 16.99 12.99
C ILE A 251 11.18 16.73 14.44
N SER A 252 11.91 17.18 15.45
CA SER A 252 11.54 16.96 16.86
C SER A 252 10.26 17.71 17.24
N ARG A 253 10.04 18.92 16.73
CA ARG A 253 8.79 19.68 16.88
C ARG A 253 7.64 19.01 16.16
N LEU A 254 7.87 18.48 14.94
CA LEU A 254 6.87 17.73 14.20
C LEU A 254 6.44 16.47 14.96
N VAL A 255 7.39 15.69 15.48
CA VAL A 255 7.11 14.53 16.35
C VAL A 255 6.26 14.94 17.54
N ALA A 256 6.63 16.01 18.24
CA ALA A 256 5.88 16.53 19.40
C ALA A 256 4.44 16.91 19.02
N SER A 257 4.26 17.54 17.85
CA SER A 257 2.95 17.90 17.33
C SER A 257 2.08 16.67 17.06
N PHE A 258 2.61 15.64 16.41
CA PHE A 258 1.90 14.38 16.18
C PHE A 258 1.54 13.68 17.50
N VAL A 259 2.44 13.68 18.48
CA VAL A 259 2.14 13.10 19.79
C VAL A 259 1.02 13.86 20.49
N ALA A 260 1.03 15.19 20.45
CA ALA A 260 -0.01 16.00 21.06
C ALA A 260 -1.40 15.85 20.39
N ILE A 261 -1.45 15.53 19.08
CA ILE A 261 -2.69 15.48 18.29
C ILE A 261 -3.27 14.06 18.24
N ILE A 262 -2.44 13.06 17.93
CA ILE A 262 -2.91 11.69 17.67
C ILE A 262 -2.27 10.63 18.57
N ASN A 263 -1.22 10.98 19.31
CA ASN A 263 -0.48 10.09 20.24
C ASN A 263 -0.19 8.71 19.61
N PRO A 264 0.65 8.65 18.55
CA PRO A 264 0.91 7.42 17.82
C PRO A 264 1.69 6.42 18.68
N HIS A 265 1.50 5.11 18.43
CA HIS A 265 2.29 4.06 19.06
C HIS A 265 3.71 4.02 18.49
N THR A 266 3.84 4.30 17.20
CA THR A 266 5.13 4.21 16.49
C THR A 266 5.29 5.40 15.55
N PHE A 267 6.51 5.96 15.51
CA PHE A 267 6.95 6.95 14.55
C PHE A 267 8.07 6.33 13.70
N ILE A 268 7.86 6.25 12.40
CA ILE A 268 8.75 5.55 11.46
C ILE A 268 9.49 6.58 10.61
N PHE A 269 10.79 6.41 10.47
CA PHE A 269 11.66 7.19 9.61
C PHE A 269 12.20 6.31 8.47
N SER A 270 12.42 6.91 7.31
CA SER A 270 13.19 6.24 6.25
C SER A 270 14.63 6.00 6.72
N GLU A 271 15.11 4.77 6.56
CA GLU A 271 16.49 4.39 6.92
C GLU A 271 17.55 5.05 6.04
N GLU A 272 17.16 5.52 4.85
CA GLU A 272 18.02 6.24 3.92
C GLU A 272 18.31 7.67 4.41
N GLU A 273 17.39 8.29 5.15
CA GLU A 273 17.47 9.68 5.60
C GLU A 273 17.92 9.80 7.06
N VAL A 274 17.37 8.97 7.94
CA VAL A 274 17.59 9.06 9.38
C VAL A 274 18.37 7.85 9.88
N ASN A 275 19.63 8.06 10.25
CA ASN A 275 20.43 7.03 10.90
C ASN A 275 20.10 6.91 12.41
N GLN A 276 20.62 5.86 13.07
CA GLN A 276 20.33 5.58 14.48
C GLN A 276 20.72 6.74 15.42
N SER A 277 21.84 7.41 15.17
CA SER A 277 22.30 8.54 15.98
C SER A 277 21.35 9.73 15.89
N MET A 278 20.92 10.07 14.66
CA MET A 278 19.97 11.15 14.42
C MET A 278 18.60 10.83 15.05
N MET A 279 18.12 9.59 14.91
CA MET A 279 16.86 9.16 15.54
C MET A 279 16.90 9.29 17.07
N ASN A 280 18.03 8.94 17.69
CA ASN A 280 18.22 9.10 19.14
C ASN A 280 18.20 10.59 19.56
N GLU A 281 18.83 11.47 18.77
CA GLU A 281 18.84 12.90 19.05
C GLU A 281 17.46 13.54 18.83
N ILE A 282 16.71 13.12 17.79
CA ILE A 282 15.31 13.51 17.58
C ILE A 282 14.47 13.15 18.82
N GLY A 283 14.59 11.90 19.30
CA GLY A 283 13.86 11.47 20.50
C GLY A 283 14.19 12.28 21.75
N LYS A 284 15.47 12.60 21.95
CA LYS A 284 15.93 13.44 23.05
C LYS A 284 15.38 14.87 22.93
N ARG A 285 15.45 15.49 21.77
CA ARG A 285 14.95 16.87 21.54
C ARG A 285 13.43 16.94 21.63
N SER A 286 12.72 15.94 21.12
CA SER A 286 11.26 15.87 21.25
C SER A 286 10.82 15.90 22.72
N SER A 287 11.61 15.33 23.64
CA SER A 287 11.32 15.39 25.08
C SER A 287 11.44 16.77 25.70
N HIS A 288 11.95 17.76 24.99
CA HIS A 288 11.91 19.17 25.43
C HIS A 288 10.54 19.81 25.18
N TYR A 289 9.76 19.29 24.24
CA TYR A 289 8.45 19.81 23.83
C TYR A 289 7.29 19.08 24.47
N ILE A 290 7.46 17.77 24.77
CA ILE A 290 6.42 16.91 25.35
C ILE A 290 7.01 16.03 26.46
N PRO A 291 6.20 15.58 27.43
CA PRO A 291 6.65 14.66 28.46
C PRO A 291 7.18 13.36 27.86
N LYS A 292 8.33 12.91 28.37
CA LYS A 292 9.07 11.77 27.82
C LYS A 292 8.28 10.46 27.78
N GLU A 293 7.39 10.27 28.73
CA GLU A 293 6.51 9.10 28.85
C GLU A 293 5.50 8.97 27.71
N HIS A 294 5.28 10.04 26.93
CA HIS A 294 4.37 10.05 25.78
C HIS A 294 5.10 9.90 24.44
N LEU A 295 6.43 9.78 24.45
CA LEU A 295 7.17 9.54 23.21
C LEU A 295 6.78 8.18 22.60
N PRO A 296 6.53 8.13 21.27
CA PRO A 296 6.26 6.88 20.58
C PRO A 296 7.51 5.98 20.49
N ALA A 297 7.32 4.73 20.15
CA ALA A 297 8.44 3.91 19.71
C ALA A 297 8.98 4.44 18.38
N PHE A 298 10.26 4.81 18.32
CA PHE A 298 10.92 5.21 17.10
C PHE A 298 11.42 3.98 16.35
N LYS A 299 11.14 3.91 15.04
CA LYS A 299 11.55 2.83 14.15
C LYS A 299 12.18 3.41 12.88
N ARG A 300 12.96 2.59 12.21
CA ARG A 300 13.48 2.87 10.87
C ARG A 300 13.03 1.76 9.93
N SER A 301 12.68 2.11 8.70
CA SER A 301 12.27 1.14 7.69
C SER A 301 12.74 1.55 6.30
N ASN A 302 12.78 0.58 5.39
CA ASN A 302 13.07 0.82 3.98
C ASN A 302 11.82 1.34 3.29
N TRP A 303 11.79 2.63 3.01
CA TRP A 303 10.61 3.30 2.43
C TRP A 303 10.18 2.68 1.10
N LYS A 304 11.13 2.36 0.20
CA LYS A 304 10.81 1.78 -1.11
C LYS A 304 10.14 0.40 -0.98
N GLN A 305 10.63 -0.42 -0.07
CA GLN A 305 10.03 -1.74 0.18
C GLN A 305 8.64 -1.61 0.78
N ASP A 306 8.46 -0.73 1.77
CA ASP A 306 7.16 -0.51 2.41
C ASP A 306 6.14 0.04 1.41
N TYR A 307 6.54 1.01 0.59
CA TYR A 307 5.70 1.60 -0.46
C TYR A 307 5.27 0.56 -1.49
N LEU A 308 6.23 -0.20 -2.01
CA LEU A 308 5.96 -1.24 -2.99
C LEU A 308 5.04 -2.32 -2.44
N PHE A 309 5.30 -2.80 -1.23
CA PHE A 309 4.44 -3.77 -0.56
C PHE A 309 3.03 -3.21 -0.31
N GLY A 310 2.92 -1.92 -0.01
CA GLY A 310 1.64 -1.22 0.11
C GLY A 310 0.84 -1.25 -1.19
N LEU A 311 1.44 -0.90 -2.31
CA LEU A 311 0.78 -0.96 -3.62
C LEU A 311 0.41 -2.38 -4.02
N GLN A 312 1.30 -3.36 -3.79
CA GLN A 312 0.98 -4.78 -3.99
C GLN A 312 -0.24 -5.21 -3.17
N SER A 313 -0.28 -4.83 -1.89
CA SER A 313 -1.38 -5.19 -0.99
C SER A 313 -2.71 -4.57 -1.46
N LEU A 314 -2.70 -3.31 -1.88
CA LEU A 314 -3.87 -2.64 -2.45
C LEU A 314 -4.32 -3.33 -3.75
N GLY A 315 -3.40 -3.67 -4.65
CA GLY A 315 -3.68 -4.42 -5.86
C GLY A 315 -4.25 -5.81 -5.59
N LEU A 316 -3.70 -6.52 -4.59
CA LEU A 316 -4.22 -7.83 -4.16
C LEU A 316 -5.64 -7.74 -3.61
N GLU A 317 -5.94 -6.73 -2.78
CA GLU A 317 -7.31 -6.51 -2.29
C GLU A 317 -8.30 -6.31 -3.45
N GLN A 318 -7.90 -5.55 -4.46
CA GLN A 318 -8.71 -5.30 -5.65
C GLN A 318 -8.95 -6.60 -6.45
N MET A 319 -7.90 -7.40 -6.70
CA MET A 319 -8.00 -8.69 -7.40
C MET A 319 -8.98 -9.65 -6.71
N ILE A 320 -8.97 -9.70 -5.39
CA ILE A 320 -9.85 -10.60 -4.62
C ILE A 320 -11.31 -10.14 -4.68
N GLN A 321 -11.55 -8.83 -4.85
CA GLN A 321 -12.89 -8.26 -4.89
C GLN A 321 -13.62 -8.47 -6.23
N GLU A 322 -12.94 -8.83 -7.27
CA GLU A 322 -13.52 -9.20 -8.56
C GLU A 322 -14.10 -10.62 -8.57
#